data_dfb40403af1eb5ac23235eb7832b326d
#
_entry.id   dfb40403af1eb5ac23235eb7832b326d
#
_cell.length_a   1.000
_cell.length_b   1.000
_cell.length_c   1.000
_cell.angle_alpha   90.00
_cell.angle_beta   90.00
_cell.angle_gamma   90.00
#
_symmetry.space_group_name_H-M   'P 1'
#
loop_
_entity.id
_entity.type
_entity.pdbx_description
1 polymer ?
#
loop_
_entity_poly.entity_id
_entity_poly.type
_entity_poly.pdbx_seq_one_letter_code
_entity_poly.pdbx_strand_id
1 'polypeptide(L)'
;VDGERVEQISEKQHILLESPSRFGRYGETGYEVSELLPNLQEVIDELTFLRTVNTEETVHPLAQLFLFTGLRTAGRPSLGSWVSYGLGSPSSNLPAFVSMVRGAVPQAHDGIISSGFLSSSHHGVQMRSGGVPILNLDRPKGVSEAGERQLVNAIKGLNAGRLTETGYQGRAARILAYELEVRMQSSA
;
A
#
# COMPACT_ATOMS: atom_id res chain seq x y z
N VAL A 1 -19.00 28.25 -4.20
CA VAL A 1 -19.17 27.00 -5.01
C VAL A 1 -20.51 26.30 -4.72
N ASP A 2 -21.24 26.69 -3.66
CA ASP A 2 -22.54 26.10 -3.37
C ASP A 2 -23.53 26.44 -4.48
N GLY A 3 -24.28 25.42 -4.96
CA GLY A 3 -25.22 25.56 -6.06
C GLY A 3 -24.61 25.53 -7.47
N GLU A 4 -23.30 25.41 -7.60
CA GLU A 4 -22.63 25.23 -8.89
C GLU A 4 -22.93 23.84 -9.49
N ARG A 5 -23.23 23.82 -10.79
CA ARG A 5 -23.57 22.58 -11.49
C ARG A 5 -22.30 21.90 -12.01
N VAL A 6 -22.21 20.59 -11.84
CA VAL A 6 -21.09 19.77 -12.32
C VAL A 6 -21.61 18.76 -13.34
N GLU A 7 -20.98 18.72 -14.50
CA GLU A 7 -21.23 17.71 -15.52
C GLU A 7 -20.48 16.42 -15.15
N GLN A 8 -21.25 15.33 -15.01
CA GLN A 8 -20.71 13.98 -14.85
C GLN A 8 -21.34 13.04 -15.89
N ILE A 9 -20.80 11.82 -15.98
CA ILE A 9 -21.17 10.78 -16.97
C ILE A 9 -22.66 10.39 -16.90
N SER A 10 -23.36 10.64 -15.80
CA SER A 10 -24.80 10.40 -15.70
C SER A 10 -25.56 11.64 -16.15
N GLU A 11 -26.64 11.46 -16.91
CA GLU A 11 -27.56 12.52 -17.40
C GLU A 11 -28.19 13.38 -16.28
N LYS A 12 -27.95 13.05 -15.01
CA LYS A 12 -28.45 13.81 -13.87
C LYS A 12 -27.50 14.97 -13.54
N GLN A 13 -28.01 16.16 -13.52
CA GLN A 13 -27.31 17.35 -13.05
C GLN A 13 -26.98 17.20 -11.56
N HIS A 14 -25.72 17.26 -11.19
CA HIS A 14 -25.28 17.28 -9.81
C HIS A 14 -25.00 18.73 -9.37
N ILE A 15 -25.35 19.04 -8.15
CA ILE A 15 -25.12 20.34 -7.52
C ILE A 15 -24.02 20.15 -6.48
N LEU A 16 -23.02 21.04 -6.49
CA LEU A 16 -22.01 21.08 -5.43
C LEU A 16 -22.65 21.54 -4.13
N LEU A 17 -22.44 20.78 -3.09
CA LEU A 17 -22.82 21.13 -1.73
C LEU A 17 -21.63 21.75 -1.01
N GLU A 18 -21.92 22.75 -0.18
CA GLU A 18 -20.94 23.29 0.74
C GLU A 18 -20.44 22.20 1.72
N SER A 19 -19.19 22.29 2.12
CA SER A 19 -18.63 21.34 3.09
C SER A 19 -19.34 21.48 4.45
N PRO A 20 -19.83 20.38 5.05
CA PRO A 20 -20.42 20.42 6.39
C PRO A 20 -19.34 20.63 7.48
N SER A 21 -18.07 20.51 7.14
CA SER A 21 -16.93 20.65 8.06
C SER A 21 -16.24 21.98 7.88
N ARG A 22 -15.75 22.54 8.96
CA ARG A 22 -15.02 23.82 8.95
C ARG A 22 -13.57 23.59 8.50
N PHE A 23 -13.04 24.62 7.84
CA PHE A 23 -11.64 24.69 7.45
C PHE A 23 -10.97 25.87 8.14
N GLY A 24 -9.75 25.66 8.65
CA GLY A 24 -8.90 26.69 9.22
C GLY A 24 -7.58 26.75 8.50
N ARG A 25 -6.88 27.88 8.63
CA ARG A 25 -5.51 28.05 8.11
C ARG A 25 -4.50 27.73 9.18
N TYR A 26 -3.54 26.87 8.85
CA TYR A 26 -2.53 26.35 9.77
C TYR A 26 -1.13 26.44 9.16
N GLY A 27 -0.12 26.43 10.06
CA GLY A 27 1.29 26.51 9.70
C GLY A 27 1.72 27.88 9.18
N GLU A 28 3.01 28.01 8.86
CA GLU A 28 3.62 29.23 8.31
C GLU A 28 3.11 29.52 6.89
N THR A 29 2.82 28.46 6.13
CA THR A 29 2.31 28.56 4.76
C THR A 29 0.84 28.90 4.67
N GLY A 30 0.09 28.83 5.79
CA GLY A 30 -1.33 29.14 5.86
C GLY A 30 -2.23 28.20 5.05
N TYR A 31 -1.88 26.91 4.95
CA TYR A 31 -2.71 25.92 4.27
C TYR A 31 -4.04 25.71 4.97
N GLU A 32 -5.09 25.56 4.16
CA GLU A 32 -6.43 25.26 4.65
C GLU A 32 -6.57 23.77 4.92
N VAL A 33 -6.85 23.41 6.18
CA VAL A 33 -7.03 22.03 6.63
C VAL A 33 -8.38 21.91 7.36
N SER A 34 -9.08 20.82 7.13
CA SER A 34 -10.34 20.51 7.79
C SER A 34 -10.16 20.23 9.29
N GLU A 35 -11.14 20.63 10.10
CA GLU A 35 -11.24 20.27 11.53
C GLU A 35 -11.27 18.76 11.80
N LEU A 36 -11.57 17.95 10.77
CA LEU A 36 -11.58 16.49 10.87
C LEU A 36 -10.18 15.88 10.93
N LEU A 37 -9.13 16.66 10.68
CA LEU A 37 -7.74 16.20 10.60
C LEU A 37 -6.83 16.96 11.58
N PRO A 38 -7.13 16.92 12.91
CA PRO A 38 -6.40 17.73 13.89
C PRO A 38 -4.90 17.41 13.95
N ASN A 39 -4.52 16.15 13.87
CA ASN A 39 -3.10 15.76 13.89
C ASN A 39 -2.34 16.22 12.64
N LEU A 40 -3.03 16.37 11.49
CA LEU A 40 -2.44 16.88 10.28
C LEU A 40 -2.14 18.38 10.39
N GLN A 41 -2.97 19.11 11.13
CA GLN A 41 -2.78 20.54 11.38
C GLN A 41 -1.47 20.84 12.12
N GLU A 42 -1.01 19.91 12.99
CA GLU A 42 0.22 20.06 13.78
C GLU A 42 1.50 19.90 12.94
N VAL A 43 1.44 19.13 11.84
CA VAL A 43 2.59 18.78 10.99
C VAL A 43 2.49 19.38 9.59
N ILE A 44 1.62 20.37 9.39
CA ILE A 44 1.26 20.88 8.07
C ILE A 44 2.45 21.42 7.30
N ASP A 45 3.41 22.06 7.99
CA ASP A 45 4.59 22.67 7.37
C ASP A 45 5.64 21.62 6.94
N GLU A 46 5.53 20.37 7.41
CA GLU A 46 6.36 19.25 6.99
C GLU A 46 5.81 18.55 5.72
N LEU A 47 4.64 18.98 5.23
CA LEU A 47 3.94 18.33 4.14
C LEU A 47 4.08 19.08 2.81
N THR A 48 4.21 18.34 1.73
CA THR A 48 4.13 18.87 0.37
C THR A 48 2.76 18.61 -0.24
N PHE A 49 2.07 19.67 -0.66
CA PHE A 49 0.73 19.61 -1.25
C PHE A 49 0.79 19.70 -2.77
N LEU A 50 0.48 18.60 -3.45
CA LEU A 50 0.36 18.56 -4.90
C LEU A 50 -1.10 18.84 -5.31
N ARG A 51 -1.42 20.12 -5.57
CA ARG A 51 -2.81 20.58 -5.82
C ARG A 51 -3.26 20.41 -7.27
N THR A 52 -2.35 20.08 -8.17
CA THR A 52 -2.60 20.00 -9.63
C THR A 52 -2.72 18.56 -10.13
N VAL A 53 -2.76 17.58 -9.21
CA VAL A 53 -2.95 16.17 -9.59
C VAL A 53 -4.38 15.98 -10.08
N ASN A 54 -4.51 15.54 -11.33
CA ASN A 54 -5.79 15.22 -11.96
C ASN A 54 -5.71 13.92 -12.76
N THR A 55 -6.84 13.41 -13.18
CA THR A 55 -6.95 12.27 -14.07
C THR A 55 -8.13 12.44 -15.00
N GLU A 56 -8.02 11.98 -16.24
CA GLU A 56 -9.13 11.88 -17.20
C GLU A 56 -10.00 10.64 -16.93
N GLU A 57 -9.58 9.78 -15.99
CA GLU A 57 -10.29 8.57 -15.65
C GLU A 57 -11.48 8.85 -14.75
N THR A 58 -12.65 8.44 -15.20
CA THR A 58 -13.91 8.61 -14.49
C THR A 58 -14.32 7.38 -13.69
N VAL A 59 -13.67 6.22 -13.96
CA VAL A 59 -13.94 4.94 -13.31
C VAL A 59 -12.93 4.70 -12.19
N HIS A 60 -13.40 4.57 -10.94
CA HIS A 60 -12.55 4.45 -9.76
C HIS A 60 -11.39 3.45 -9.87
N PRO A 61 -11.58 2.18 -10.29
CA PRO A 61 -10.46 1.23 -10.35
C PRO A 61 -9.35 1.66 -11.30
N LEU A 62 -9.70 2.22 -12.47
CA LEU A 62 -8.74 2.67 -13.46
C LEU A 62 -8.04 3.95 -13.01
N ALA A 63 -8.77 4.90 -12.39
CA ALA A 63 -8.22 6.11 -11.82
C ALA A 63 -7.22 5.81 -10.69
N GLN A 64 -7.56 4.88 -9.80
CA GLN A 64 -6.65 4.42 -8.74
C GLN A 64 -5.39 3.78 -9.32
N LEU A 65 -5.54 2.87 -10.28
CA LEU A 65 -4.42 2.22 -10.91
C LEU A 65 -3.50 3.22 -11.60
N PHE A 66 -4.08 4.19 -12.34
CA PHE A 66 -3.34 5.25 -12.99
C PHE A 66 -2.59 6.14 -11.99
N LEU A 67 -3.23 6.53 -10.88
CA LEU A 67 -2.62 7.34 -9.82
C LEU A 67 -1.40 6.65 -9.19
N PHE A 68 -1.50 5.36 -8.91
CA PHE A 68 -0.46 4.63 -8.19
C PHE A 68 0.62 4.02 -9.08
N THR A 69 0.36 3.79 -10.37
CA THR A 69 1.32 3.10 -11.27
C THR A 69 1.71 3.92 -12.51
N GLY A 70 1.00 5.01 -12.78
CA GLY A 70 1.14 5.80 -14.01
C GLY A 70 0.53 5.14 -15.25
N LEU A 71 -0.20 4.03 -15.10
CA LEU A 71 -0.88 3.32 -16.19
C LEU A 71 -2.27 2.86 -15.77
N ARG A 72 -3.16 2.72 -16.77
CA ARG A 72 -4.52 2.17 -16.63
C ARG A 72 -4.56 0.64 -16.56
N THR A 73 -3.45 -0.02 -16.84
CA THR A 73 -3.33 -1.48 -16.85
C THR A 73 -2.37 -1.95 -15.76
N ALA A 74 -2.68 -3.12 -15.17
CA ALA A 74 -1.80 -3.76 -14.20
C ALA A 74 -0.46 -4.19 -14.84
N GLY A 75 0.57 -4.43 -14.01
CA GLY A 75 1.87 -4.95 -14.43
C GLY A 75 3.04 -4.01 -14.18
N ARG A 76 2.79 -2.74 -13.87
CA ARG A 76 3.84 -1.82 -13.40
C ARG A 76 3.94 -1.81 -11.88
N PRO A 77 5.15 -1.51 -11.35
CA PRO A 77 5.31 -1.27 -9.93
C PRO A 77 4.47 -0.07 -9.49
N SER A 78 3.86 -0.20 -8.32
CA SER A 78 3.16 0.91 -7.68
C SER A 78 4.13 1.93 -7.09
N LEU A 79 3.64 3.12 -6.77
CA LEU A 79 4.41 4.18 -6.10
C LEU A 79 5.10 3.65 -4.84
N GLY A 80 4.38 2.91 -3.98
CA GLY A 80 4.96 2.32 -2.77
C GLY A 80 6.06 1.31 -3.05
N SER A 81 5.93 0.52 -4.13
CA SER A 81 6.98 -0.42 -4.57
C SER A 81 8.21 0.31 -5.07
N TRP A 82 8.06 1.42 -5.79
CA TRP A 82 9.19 2.27 -6.22
C TRP A 82 9.89 2.93 -5.03
N VAL A 83 9.15 3.42 -4.04
CA VAL A 83 9.71 3.97 -2.80
C VAL A 83 10.48 2.89 -2.04
N SER A 84 9.90 1.71 -1.88
CA SER A 84 10.58 0.56 -1.26
C SER A 84 11.86 0.15 -2.00
N TYR A 85 11.83 0.18 -3.34
CA TYR A 85 13.00 -0.14 -4.16
C TYR A 85 14.12 0.90 -4.03
N GLY A 86 13.76 2.19 -4.08
CA GLY A 86 14.74 3.29 -4.10
C GLY A 86 15.30 3.66 -2.73
N LEU A 87 14.47 3.61 -1.68
CA LEU A 87 14.84 4.05 -0.32
C LEU A 87 15.01 2.89 0.66
N GLY A 88 14.51 1.69 0.33
CA GLY A 88 14.54 0.54 1.23
C GLY A 88 13.56 0.68 2.40
N SER A 89 13.90 0.05 3.52
CA SER A 89 13.15 0.13 4.78
C SER A 89 14.10 0.46 5.94
N PRO A 90 13.71 1.35 6.84
CA PRO A 90 14.46 1.59 8.07
C PRO A 90 14.36 0.42 9.07
N SER A 91 13.39 -0.47 8.87
CA SER A 91 13.16 -1.65 9.71
C SER A 91 13.49 -2.94 8.95
N SER A 92 14.22 -3.84 9.60
CA SER A 92 14.46 -5.20 9.09
C SER A 92 13.33 -6.18 9.40
N ASN A 93 12.42 -5.83 10.33
CA ASN A 93 11.39 -6.71 10.85
C ASN A 93 9.97 -6.34 10.38
N LEU A 94 9.82 -5.22 9.68
CA LEU A 94 8.55 -4.75 9.16
C LEU A 94 8.63 -4.58 7.63
N PRO A 95 7.50 -4.77 6.92
CA PRO A 95 7.46 -4.52 5.48
C PRO A 95 7.70 -3.02 5.20
N ALA A 96 8.47 -2.74 4.15
CA ALA A 96 8.75 -1.36 3.72
C ALA A 96 7.52 -0.65 3.15
N PHE A 97 6.57 -1.42 2.60
CA PHE A 97 5.36 -0.91 1.99
C PHE A 97 4.13 -1.59 2.57
N VAL A 98 3.28 -0.82 3.23
CA VAL A 98 2.04 -1.27 3.86
C VAL A 98 0.85 -0.55 3.24
N SER A 99 -0.18 -1.30 2.90
CA SER A 99 -1.48 -0.79 2.47
C SER A 99 -2.54 -1.04 3.54
N MET A 100 -3.17 0.01 4.02
CA MET A 100 -4.26 -0.07 4.99
C MET A 100 -5.59 0.12 4.27
N VAL A 101 -6.47 -0.87 4.34
CA VAL A 101 -7.80 -0.83 3.72
C VAL A 101 -8.88 -0.93 4.78
N ARG A 102 -9.82 0.03 4.75
CA ARG A 102 -11.01 0.01 5.58
C ARG A 102 -12.22 -0.46 4.76
N GLY A 103 -12.93 -1.45 5.26
CA GLY A 103 -14.12 -1.99 4.58
C GLY A 103 -13.78 -2.94 3.41
N ALA A 104 -14.53 -2.84 2.32
CA ALA A 104 -14.32 -3.68 1.15
C ALA A 104 -13.00 -3.34 0.44
N VAL A 105 -12.29 -4.37 0.00
CA VAL A 105 -11.06 -4.21 -0.77
C VAL A 105 -11.39 -3.60 -2.14
N PRO A 106 -10.73 -2.50 -2.55
CA PRO A 106 -10.95 -1.91 -3.86
C PRO A 106 -10.64 -2.89 -4.99
N GLN A 107 -11.39 -2.81 -6.10
CA GLN A 107 -11.20 -3.73 -7.25
C GLN A 107 -9.80 -3.67 -7.87
N ALA A 108 -9.14 -2.53 -7.83
CA ALA A 108 -7.77 -2.35 -8.34
C ALA A 108 -6.69 -2.65 -7.29
N HIS A 109 -7.05 -3.12 -6.09
CA HIS A 109 -6.14 -3.22 -4.95
C HIS A 109 -4.86 -3.99 -5.25
N ASP A 110 -4.96 -5.15 -5.87
CA ASP A 110 -3.78 -5.96 -6.22
C ASP A 110 -2.81 -5.22 -7.16
N GLY A 111 -3.34 -4.41 -8.06
CA GLY A 111 -2.52 -3.58 -8.95
C GLY A 111 -1.82 -2.44 -8.22
N ILE A 112 -2.52 -1.79 -7.26
CA ILE A 112 -1.98 -0.63 -6.54
C ILE A 112 -0.98 -0.97 -5.43
N ILE A 113 -0.87 -2.23 -5.03
CA ILE A 113 0.17 -2.72 -4.11
C ILE A 113 1.23 -3.57 -4.82
N SER A 114 1.09 -3.79 -6.13
CA SER A 114 1.97 -4.68 -6.91
C SER A 114 3.38 -4.14 -7.05
N SER A 115 4.35 -5.04 -6.95
CA SER A 115 5.73 -4.77 -7.33
C SER A 115 5.94 -4.80 -8.85
N GLY A 116 4.94 -5.20 -9.65
CA GLY A 116 5.04 -5.28 -11.09
C GLY A 116 6.24 -6.12 -11.56
N PHE A 117 7.14 -5.50 -12.31
CA PHE A 117 8.37 -6.14 -12.78
C PHE A 117 9.54 -6.07 -11.77
N LEU A 118 9.40 -5.33 -10.66
CA LEU A 118 10.39 -5.36 -9.58
C LEU A 118 10.29 -6.68 -8.79
N SER A 119 11.31 -6.93 -7.95
CA SER A 119 11.27 -8.07 -7.02
C SER A 119 10.00 -8.04 -6.15
N SER A 120 9.43 -9.21 -5.88
CA SER A 120 8.29 -9.35 -4.97
C SER A 120 8.59 -8.92 -3.53
N SER A 121 9.86 -8.72 -3.17
CA SER A 121 10.25 -8.11 -1.89
C SER A 121 9.77 -6.66 -1.72
N HIS A 122 9.43 -5.99 -2.82
CA HIS A 122 8.87 -4.62 -2.84
C HIS A 122 7.35 -4.60 -2.98
N HIS A 123 6.69 -5.76 -2.93
CA HIS A 123 5.23 -5.85 -2.94
C HIS A 123 4.64 -5.30 -1.64
N GLY A 124 3.51 -4.60 -1.73
CA GLY A 124 2.84 -4.06 -0.55
C GLY A 124 2.17 -5.15 0.29
N VAL A 125 2.28 -5.04 1.61
CA VAL A 125 1.57 -5.90 2.55
C VAL A 125 0.26 -5.24 2.96
N GLN A 126 -0.86 -5.95 2.75
CA GLN A 126 -2.16 -5.45 3.14
C GLN A 126 -2.41 -5.65 4.63
N MET A 127 -2.69 -4.55 5.35
CA MET A 127 -3.24 -4.58 6.70
C MET A 127 -4.74 -4.33 6.68
N ARG A 128 -5.47 -5.05 7.49
CA ARG A 128 -6.92 -4.96 7.65
C ARG A 128 -7.29 -4.12 8.86
N SER A 129 -8.40 -3.42 8.77
CA SER A 129 -8.92 -2.56 9.84
C SER A 129 -9.74 -3.31 10.91
N GLY A 130 -9.74 -4.63 10.94
CA GLY A 130 -10.47 -5.42 11.94
C GLY A 130 -10.01 -6.87 11.98
N GLY A 131 -10.18 -7.53 13.14
CA GLY A 131 -9.71 -8.89 13.36
C GLY A 131 -8.18 -8.99 13.41
N VAL A 132 -7.63 -9.99 12.72
CA VAL A 132 -6.17 -10.14 12.58
C VAL A 132 -5.67 -9.15 11.52
N PRO A 133 -4.79 -8.20 11.89
CA PRO A 133 -4.34 -7.14 10.97
C PRO A 133 -3.67 -7.69 9.70
N ILE A 134 -2.85 -8.71 9.84
CA ILE A 134 -2.15 -9.38 8.73
C ILE A 134 -2.62 -10.84 8.68
N LEU A 135 -3.09 -11.29 7.53
CA LEU A 135 -3.53 -12.68 7.37
C LEU A 135 -2.37 -13.64 7.50
N ASN A 136 -2.66 -14.78 8.13
CA ASN A 136 -1.74 -15.92 8.25
C ASN A 136 -0.40 -15.58 8.94
N LEU A 137 -0.35 -14.47 9.70
CA LEU A 137 0.85 -14.13 10.47
C LEU A 137 0.99 -15.08 11.67
N ASP A 138 -0.13 -15.49 12.26
CA ASP A 138 -0.12 -16.41 13.40
C ASP A 138 0.34 -17.80 12.97
N ARG A 139 1.11 -18.45 13.85
CA ARG A 139 1.55 -19.83 13.64
C ARG A 139 0.36 -20.77 13.54
N PRO A 140 0.33 -21.69 12.54
CA PRO A 140 -0.75 -22.65 12.40
C PRO A 140 -0.89 -23.53 13.67
N LYS A 141 -2.15 -23.84 14.02
CA LYS A 141 -2.45 -24.70 15.19
C LYS A 141 -1.73 -26.05 15.07
N GLY A 142 -1.04 -26.46 16.12
CA GLY A 142 -0.33 -27.72 16.16
C GLY A 142 1.10 -27.72 15.60
N VAL A 143 1.57 -26.58 15.06
CA VAL A 143 2.95 -26.40 14.61
C VAL A 143 3.76 -25.76 15.72
N SER A 144 4.83 -26.43 16.16
CA SER A 144 5.76 -25.83 17.13
C SER A 144 6.69 -24.82 16.45
N GLU A 145 7.24 -23.90 17.22
CA GLU A 145 8.22 -22.92 16.71
C GLU A 145 9.43 -23.61 16.03
N ALA A 146 9.91 -24.70 16.63
CA ALA A 146 10.99 -25.48 16.05
C ALA A 146 10.59 -26.14 14.73
N GLY A 147 9.36 -26.67 14.64
CA GLY A 147 8.81 -27.25 13.42
C GLY A 147 8.66 -26.24 12.30
N GLU A 148 8.17 -25.05 12.62
CA GLU A 148 8.05 -23.93 11.66
C GLU A 148 9.43 -23.48 11.15
N ARG A 149 10.41 -23.30 12.04
CA ARG A 149 11.78 -22.97 11.64
C ARG A 149 12.41 -24.04 10.75
N GLN A 150 12.18 -25.33 11.04
CA GLN A 150 12.64 -26.43 10.19
C GLN A 150 11.99 -26.36 8.81
N LEU A 151 10.67 -26.13 8.73
CA LEU A 151 9.97 -25.99 7.46
C LEU A 151 10.49 -24.82 6.63
N VAL A 152 10.65 -23.63 7.24
CA VAL A 152 11.20 -22.45 6.57
C VAL A 152 12.62 -22.70 6.09
N ASN A 153 13.47 -23.35 6.88
CA ASN A 153 14.82 -23.70 6.47
C ASN A 153 14.85 -24.72 5.31
N ALA A 154 13.93 -25.69 5.31
CA ALA A 154 13.81 -26.65 4.20
C ALA A 154 13.38 -25.94 2.90
N ILE A 155 12.38 -25.02 2.98
CA ILE A 155 11.92 -24.22 1.83
C ILE A 155 13.05 -23.32 1.31
N LYS A 156 13.81 -22.70 2.21
CA LYS A 156 15.00 -21.92 1.84
C LYS A 156 16.03 -22.74 1.10
N GLY A 157 16.37 -23.93 1.62
CA GLY A 157 17.32 -24.84 0.99
C GLY A 157 16.90 -25.23 -0.43
N LEU A 158 15.60 -25.60 -0.61
CA LEU A 158 15.04 -25.93 -1.92
C LEU A 158 15.07 -24.74 -2.90
N ASN A 159 14.72 -23.54 -2.42
CA ASN A 159 14.74 -22.35 -3.26
C ASN A 159 16.18 -21.91 -3.61
N ALA A 160 17.13 -22.01 -2.68
CA ALA A 160 18.53 -21.68 -2.91
C ALA A 160 19.15 -22.61 -3.96
N GLY A 161 18.95 -23.94 -3.85
CA GLY A 161 19.42 -24.90 -4.84
C GLY A 161 18.90 -24.58 -6.25
N ARG A 162 17.60 -24.35 -6.35
CA ARG A 162 16.97 -24.00 -7.63
C ARG A 162 17.33 -22.59 -8.13
N LEU A 163 17.66 -21.62 -7.27
CA LEU A 163 18.17 -20.31 -7.67
C LEU A 163 19.54 -20.46 -8.36
N THR A 164 20.42 -21.31 -7.82
CA THR A 164 21.71 -21.60 -8.40
C THR A 164 21.58 -22.25 -9.79
N GLU A 165 20.60 -23.15 -9.95
CA GLU A 165 20.37 -23.84 -11.23
C GLU A 165 19.76 -22.94 -12.32
N THR A 166 18.83 -22.05 -11.94
CA THR A 166 18.00 -21.32 -12.92
C THR A 166 18.28 -19.83 -13.01
N GLY A 167 18.99 -19.24 -12.01
CA GLY A 167 19.23 -17.80 -11.90
C GLY A 167 17.98 -16.94 -11.70
N TYR A 168 16.79 -17.57 -11.47
CA TYR A 168 15.53 -16.84 -11.40
C TYR A 168 15.37 -16.07 -10.09
N GLN A 169 15.52 -14.74 -10.16
CA GLN A 169 15.50 -13.82 -9.00
C GLN A 169 14.21 -13.85 -8.17
N GLY A 170 13.07 -14.26 -8.73
CA GLY A 170 11.82 -14.42 -7.99
C GLY A 170 11.90 -15.45 -6.85
N ARG A 171 12.89 -16.35 -6.86
CA ARG A 171 13.14 -17.31 -5.77
C ARG A 171 13.88 -16.67 -4.61
N ALA A 172 14.83 -15.79 -4.89
CA ALA A 172 15.49 -14.99 -3.85
C ALA A 172 14.46 -14.13 -3.10
N ALA A 173 13.52 -13.50 -3.81
CA ALA A 173 12.45 -12.74 -3.21
C ALA A 173 11.52 -13.56 -2.31
N ARG A 174 11.20 -14.82 -2.69
CA ARG A 174 10.44 -15.74 -1.82
C ARG A 174 11.15 -16.08 -0.54
N ILE A 175 12.46 -16.32 -0.59
CA ILE A 175 13.27 -16.57 0.61
C ILE A 175 13.16 -15.36 1.55
N LEU A 176 13.36 -14.14 1.03
CA LEU A 176 13.24 -12.91 1.82
C LEU A 176 11.86 -12.71 2.41
N ALA A 177 10.79 -13.04 1.68
CA ALA A 177 9.42 -12.95 2.17
C ALA A 177 9.17 -13.88 3.36
N TYR A 178 9.59 -15.16 3.30
CA TYR A 178 9.48 -16.09 4.42
C TYR A 178 10.31 -15.66 5.63
N GLU A 179 11.49 -15.10 5.40
CA GLU A 179 12.31 -14.57 6.49
C GLU A 179 11.67 -13.37 7.18
N LEU A 180 11.05 -12.49 6.42
CA LEU A 180 10.33 -11.34 6.96
C LEU A 180 9.14 -11.80 7.80
N GLU A 181 8.35 -12.77 7.30
CA GLU A 181 7.21 -13.35 8.01
C GLU A 181 7.61 -13.88 9.39
N VAL A 182 8.67 -14.69 9.46
CA VAL A 182 9.19 -15.23 10.74
C VAL A 182 9.66 -14.12 11.68
N ARG A 183 10.33 -13.07 11.16
CA ARG A 183 10.74 -11.94 11.97
C ARG A 183 9.55 -11.13 12.50
N MET A 184 8.52 -10.95 11.69
CA MET A 184 7.28 -10.26 12.12
C MET A 184 6.59 -11.02 13.24
N GLN A 185 6.48 -12.37 13.15
CA GLN A 185 5.91 -13.21 14.20
C GLN A 185 6.66 -13.11 15.52
N SER A 186 7.98 -12.99 15.47
CA SER A 186 8.82 -12.90 16.68
C SER A 186 8.86 -11.51 17.31
N SER A 187 8.36 -10.49 16.61
CA SER A 187 8.36 -9.09 17.04
C SER A 187 6.99 -8.60 17.51
N ALA A 188 5.93 -9.42 17.35
CA ALA A 188 4.57 -9.15 17.78
C ALA A 188 4.29 -9.77 19.15
#